data_370e2bf7cd6b756073301835f2951a33
#
_entry.id   370e2bf7cd6b756073301835f2951a33
#
_cell.length_a   1.000
_cell.length_b   1.000
_cell.length_c   1.000
_cell.angle_alpha   90.00
_cell.angle_beta   90.00
_cell.angle_gamma   90.00
#
_symmetry.space_group_name_H-M   'P 1'
#
loop_
_entity.id
_entity.type
_entity.pdbx_description
1 polymer ?
#
loop_
_entity_poly.entity_id
_entity_poly.type
_entity_poly.pdbx_seq_one_letter_code
_entity_poly.pdbx_strand_id
1 'polypeptide(L)'
;MKNMKRILILIITAIILLTACTAKSSPQLVENADGSVTITRIDEDGKAVKFNKKFDGYKNVTEINLAQSSRNNPVTIDLSAFEGKDLELQLSCDMLVKDQTGNENKIIWIINEMEENFPKLFDRKVESGKWFTVNNRITIHLAGKRQLYVSGAGLDSANTKIYIKNFKLKLTGEGLTKDAPPPVNWTEVTGLKDALQDYFDYFGFCVSYNDGFREPLLQKGLPYQASVITMENEFKPDFIFSWQKPEKLTDFRGEDGNYYAVPADLPSFKQMDNILADMKKLGLKLRGHTLVWHSQTPAWFFQKNYSRQGETELVSAAEMNARMEWYIKSVFEHVDQWEKKNNNGEHMILAWDVVNEAASDNATETNYLRNESSSKWFAIYKDVTFIVNAFRYANKYAPKDVKLVYNDYSCASPAKNKAICKIIDAIQAAPDARIDAAGMQTHIGINDSAETFEKAVKNFLAKGINVQITEMDVANGSSSYNSMKLKECYKDYFTMFIRNRKQPGQNGIEGVTLWGVRDEWTWLNGMHKGHTQYPLLFRGSNYECKPAFYGVLEAVADANAANAK
;
A
#
# COMPACT_ATOMS: atom_id res chain seq x y z
N MET A 1 64.36 -24.61 -8.81
CA MET A 1 63.27 -24.91 -7.87
C MET A 1 63.31 -24.09 -6.56
N LYS A 2 64.46 -23.74 -5.97
CA LYS A 2 64.50 -22.91 -4.75
C LYS A 2 64.09 -21.45 -4.98
N ASN A 3 64.35 -20.87 -6.14
CA ASN A 3 63.96 -19.46 -6.44
C ASN A 3 62.47 -19.28 -6.76
N MET A 4 61.79 -20.29 -7.31
CA MET A 4 60.34 -20.24 -7.55
C MET A 4 59.51 -20.29 -6.26
N LYS A 5 59.96 -21.01 -5.22
CA LYS A 5 59.29 -21.03 -3.92
C LYS A 5 59.41 -19.72 -3.18
N ARG A 6 60.56 -19.00 -3.32
CA ARG A 6 60.72 -17.66 -2.71
C ARG A 6 59.88 -16.59 -3.39
N ILE A 7 59.73 -16.65 -4.70
CA ILE A 7 58.87 -15.72 -5.45
C ILE A 7 57.38 -16.01 -5.14
N LEU A 8 57.00 -17.26 -5.01
CA LEU A 8 55.60 -17.63 -4.66
C LEU A 8 55.25 -17.21 -3.21
N ILE A 9 56.16 -17.34 -2.25
CA ILE A 9 55.97 -16.88 -0.87
C ILE A 9 55.90 -15.35 -0.81
N LEU A 10 56.73 -14.62 -1.57
CA LEU A 10 56.66 -13.18 -1.67
C LEU A 10 55.38 -12.66 -2.35
N ILE A 11 54.86 -13.35 -3.35
CA ILE A 11 53.59 -13.01 -3.99
C ILE A 11 52.41 -13.31 -3.06
N ILE A 12 52.44 -14.41 -2.32
CA ILE A 12 51.39 -14.72 -1.34
C ILE A 12 51.43 -13.73 -0.16
N THR A 13 52.64 -13.34 0.31
CA THR A 13 52.79 -12.35 1.37
C THR A 13 52.39 -10.94 0.87
N ALA A 14 52.68 -10.60 -0.40
CA ALA A 14 52.23 -9.35 -1.00
C ALA A 14 50.72 -9.32 -1.24
N ILE A 15 50.10 -10.45 -1.63
CA ILE A 15 48.64 -10.57 -1.76
C ILE A 15 47.97 -10.50 -0.38
N ILE A 16 48.55 -11.11 0.67
CA ILE A 16 48.02 -10.98 2.03
C ILE A 16 48.23 -9.56 2.60
N LEU A 17 49.34 -8.87 2.26
CA LEU A 17 49.55 -7.48 2.60
C LEU A 17 48.71 -6.50 1.79
N LEU A 18 48.40 -6.79 0.53
CA LEU A 18 47.48 -5.99 -0.29
C LEU A 18 46.00 -6.23 0.12
N THR A 19 45.63 -7.42 0.57
CA THR A 19 44.30 -7.66 1.16
C THR A 19 44.18 -7.10 2.58
N ALA A 20 45.27 -6.99 3.33
CA ALA A 20 45.29 -6.32 4.64
C ALA A 20 45.27 -4.78 4.54
N CYS A 21 45.71 -4.19 3.39
CA CYS A 21 45.63 -2.74 3.15
C CYS A 21 44.29 -2.28 2.51
N THR A 22 43.41 -3.17 2.12
CA THR A 22 42.11 -2.85 1.55
C THR A 22 40.91 -3.30 2.41
N ALA A 23 41.16 -3.83 3.61
CA ALA A 23 40.12 -3.95 4.62
C ALA A 23 39.81 -2.53 5.12
N LYS A 24 39.02 -1.75 4.37
CA LYS A 24 38.30 -0.61 4.91
C LYS A 24 37.56 -1.18 6.13
N SER A 25 37.84 -0.63 7.31
CA SER A 25 37.25 -1.07 8.57
C SER A 25 35.75 -0.90 8.47
N SER A 26 35.04 -2.00 8.20
CA SER A 26 33.61 -2.06 8.34
C SER A 26 33.21 -1.57 9.74
N PRO A 27 32.07 -0.91 9.92
CA PRO A 27 31.56 -0.60 11.25
C PRO A 27 31.62 -1.86 12.10
N GLN A 28 32.23 -1.76 13.30
CA GLN A 28 32.29 -2.93 14.18
C GLN A 28 30.91 -3.25 14.72
N LEU A 29 30.38 -4.36 14.29
CA LEU A 29 29.20 -4.98 14.87
C LEU A 29 29.66 -5.75 16.10
N VAL A 30 29.15 -5.37 17.28
CA VAL A 30 29.42 -6.08 18.53
C VAL A 30 28.13 -6.80 18.93
N GLU A 31 28.17 -8.11 18.89
CA GLU A 31 27.07 -8.95 19.42
C GLU A 31 27.12 -8.93 20.95
N ASN A 32 26.05 -8.51 21.60
CA ASN A 32 25.92 -8.46 23.05
C ASN A 32 25.42 -9.80 23.59
N ALA A 33 25.64 -10.03 24.89
CA ALA A 33 25.19 -11.26 25.56
C ALA A 33 23.66 -11.48 25.54
N ASP A 34 22.89 -10.42 25.30
CA ASP A 34 21.42 -10.45 25.15
C ASP A 34 20.94 -10.69 23.70
N GLY A 35 21.85 -11.04 22.80
CA GLY A 35 21.56 -11.24 21.37
C GLY A 35 21.36 -9.94 20.58
N SER A 36 21.51 -8.77 21.18
CA SER A 36 21.47 -7.52 20.48
C SER A 36 22.81 -7.19 19.80
N VAL A 37 22.76 -6.40 18.73
CA VAL A 37 23.95 -5.95 18.01
C VAL A 37 24.13 -4.45 18.18
N THR A 38 25.33 -4.01 18.53
CA THR A 38 25.69 -2.60 18.66
C THR A 38 26.65 -2.22 17.56
N ILE A 39 26.32 -1.18 16.77
CA ILE A 39 27.22 -0.55 15.82
C ILE A 39 27.91 0.60 16.55
N THR A 40 29.22 0.49 16.74
CA THR A 40 29.96 1.40 17.63
C THR A 40 30.46 2.66 16.95
N ARG A 41 30.56 2.68 15.61
CA ARG A 41 31.17 3.80 14.86
C ARG A 41 30.65 3.86 13.44
N ILE A 42 30.20 5.05 13.01
CA ILE A 42 29.71 5.32 11.65
C ILE A 42 30.25 6.68 11.25
N ASP A 43 30.83 6.81 10.06
CA ASP A 43 31.19 8.09 9.43
C ASP A 43 30.40 8.33 8.14
N GLU A 44 30.61 9.48 7.51
CA GLU A 44 29.96 9.92 6.29
C GLU A 44 30.12 8.95 5.11
N ASP A 45 31.13 8.07 5.16
CA ASP A 45 31.41 7.05 4.15
C ASP A 45 31.10 5.62 4.66
N GLY A 46 30.45 5.45 5.80
CA GLY A 46 30.28 4.14 6.46
C GLY A 46 31.56 3.61 7.10
N LYS A 47 32.57 4.48 7.35
CA LYS A 47 33.84 4.14 8.02
C LYS A 47 33.74 4.41 9.51
N ALA A 48 34.57 3.73 10.31
CA ALA A 48 34.63 3.93 11.74
C ALA A 48 35.02 5.37 12.09
N VAL A 49 34.14 6.10 12.76
CA VAL A 49 34.37 7.49 13.17
C VAL A 49 35.36 7.50 14.33
N LYS A 50 36.43 8.27 14.19
CA LYS A 50 37.34 8.58 15.32
C LYS A 50 36.72 9.72 16.11
N PHE A 51 36.01 9.42 17.18
CA PHE A 51 35.42 10.41 18.10
C PHE A 51 36.47 11.21 18.91
N ASN A 52 37.73 11.24 18.50
CA ASN A 52 38.83 11.84 19.25
C ASN A 52 39.16 13.28 18.81
N LYS A 53 38.33 13.88 17.95
CA LYS A 53 38.52 15.26 17.52
C LYS A 53 37.89 16.24 18.50
N LYS A 54 38.55 17.40 18.63
CA LYS A 54 38.03 18.55 19.37
C LYS A 54 37.47 19.54 18.35
N PHE A 55 36.18 19.83 18.42
CA PHE A 55 35.53 20.85 17.60
C PHE A 55 34.95 21.94 18.50
N ASP A 56 35.21 23.20 18.21
CA ASP A 56 34.73 24.38 18.93
C ASP A 56 34.81 24.24 20.47
N GLY A 57 35.90 23.63 20.99
CA GLY A 57 36.05 23.39 22.41
C GLY A 57 35.45 22.08 22.95
N TYR A 58 34.63 21.38 22.19
CA TYR A 58 34.04 20.09 22.59
C TYR A 58 35.00 18.93 22.27
N LYS A 59 35.13 17.99 23.21
CA LYS A 59 35.94 16.77 23.04
C LYS A 59 35.06 15.59 22.69
N ASN A 60 35.59 14.63 21.93
CA ASN A 60 34.89 13.39 21.55
C ASN A 60 33.57 13.62 20.82
N VAL A 61 33.52 14.59 19.94
CA VAL A 61 32.37 14.93 19.11
C VAL A 61 32.67 14.72 17.63
N THR A 62 31.65 14.46 16.86
CA THR A 62 31.64 14.53 15.39
C THR A 62 30.83 15.74 14.98
N GLU A 63 31.37 16.52 14.05
CA GLU A 63 30.67 17.63 13.42
C GLU A 63 29.95 17.12 12.16
N ILE A 64 28.68 17.47 12.02
CA ILE A 64 27.90 17.29 10.79
C ILE A 64 27.60 18.68 10.25
N ASN A 65 28.08 18.95 9.06
CA ASN A 65 27.71 20.16 8.34
C ASN A 65 26.37 19.97 7.65
N LEU A 66 25.37 20.75 8.05
CA LEU A 66 24.01 20.63 7.51
C LEU A 66 23.94 20.93 6.00
N ALA A 67 24.79 21.82 5.50
CA ALA A 67 24.88 22.11 4.07
C ALA A 67 25.43 20.92 3.24
N GLN A 68 26.21 20.04 3.87
CA GLN A 68 26.78 18.84 3.27
C GLN A 68 25.98 17.58 3.58
N SER A 69 25.17 17.59 4.65
CA SER A 69 24.29 16.50 5.06
C SER A 69 22.96 16.53 4.29
N SER A 70 23.04 16.60 2.97
CA SER A 70 21.89 16.48 2.09
C SER A 70 21.73 15.03 1.60
N ARG A 71 20.66 14.76 0.86
CA ARG A 71 20.47 13.51 0.11
C ARG A 71 21.71 13.04 -0.65
N ASN A 72 22.59 13.97 -1.02
CA ASN A 72 23.78 13.71 -1.81
C ASN A 72 24.99 13.30 -0.96
N ASN A 73 24.90 13.39 0.37
CA ASN A 73 25.99 12.99 1.29
C ASN A 73 25.44 12.39 2.59
N PRO A 74 24.71 11.27 2.52
CA PRO A 74 24.14 10.61 3.68
C PRO A 74 25.19 9.82 4.47
N VAL A 75 24.94 9.58 5.75
CA VAL A 75 25.66 8.57 6.51
C VAL A 75 25.10 7.20 6.13
N THR A 76 25.93 6.35 5.54
CA THR A 76 25.53 5.00 5.15
C THR A 76 25.80 4.02 6.29
N ILE A 77 24.75 3.33 6.75
CA ILE A 77 24.87 2.20 7.66
C ILE A 77 24.79 0.92 6.83
N ASP A 78 25.87 0.17 6.79
CA ASP A 78 25.89 -1.12 6.09
C ASP A 78 25.39 -2.22 7.01
N LEU A 79 24.14 -2.61 6.80
CA LEU A 79 23.47 -3.71 7.48
C LEU A 79 23.31 -4.93 6.56
N SER A 80 24.11 -5.01 5.47
CA SER A 80 24.01 -6.08 4.47
C SER A 80 24.17 -7.50 5.07
N ALA A 81 24.89 -7.61 6.20
CA ALA A 81 25.00 -8.88 6.94
C ALA A 81 23.64 -9.37 7.50
N PHE A 82 22.64 -8.51 7.54
CA PHE A 82 21.29 -8.82 8.04
C PHE A 82 20.23 -8.63 6.94
N GLU A 83 20.64 -8.56 5.68
CA GLU A 83 19.72 -8.41 4.57
C GLU A 83 18.63 -9.50 4.60
N GLY A 84 17.38 -9.10 4.39
CA GLY A 84 16.22 -9.98 4.50
C GLY A 84 15.70 -10.19 5.93
N LYS A 85 16.27 -9.53 6.96
CA LYS A 85 15.87 -9.70 8.35
C LYS A 85 15.16 -8.47 8.91
N ASP A 86 14.13 -8.68 9.71
CA ASP A 86 13.50 -7.63 10.49
C ASP A 86 14.35 -7.29 11.71
N LEU A 87 14.70 -6.04 11.84
CA LEU A 87 15.51 -5.54 12.94
C LEU A 87 14.80 -4.38 13.64
N GLU A 88 14.85 -4.36 14.94
CA GLU A 88 14.58 -3.15 15.72
C GLU A 88 15.89 -2.37 15.87
N LEU A 89 15.89 -1.13 15.38
CA LEU A 89 17.01 -0.21 15.50
C LEU A 89 16.72 0.78 16.61
N GLN A 90 17.55 0.79 17.64
CA GLN A 90 17.56 1.81 18.67
C GLN A 90 18.72 2.76 18.45
N LEU A 91 18.39 4.02 18.12
CA LEU A 91 19.36 5.11 18.02
C LEU A 91 19.45 5.85 19.34
N SER A 92 20.64 6.04 19.86
CA SER A 92 20.92 6.90 21.01
C SER A 92 22.14 7.77 20.74
N CYS A 93 22.02 9.08 20.93
CA CYS A 93 23.13 10.02 20.88
C CYS A 93 22.81 11.31 21.63
N ASP A 94 23.85 12.08 21.95
CA ASP A 94 23.69 13.46 22.36
C ASP A 94 24.00 14.38 21.19
N MET A 95 23.14 15.34 20.92
CA MET A 95 23.27 16.32 19.85
C MET A 95 23.29 17.75 20.39
N LEU A 96 24.02 18.60 19.69
CA LEU A 96 24.02 20.04 19.89
C LEU A 96 23.94 20.73 18.54
N VAL A 97 22.97 21.60 18.38
CA VAL A 97 22.82 22.43 17.19
C VAL A 97 23.34 23.84 17.49
N LYS A 98 24.29 24.32 16.73
CA LYS A 98 24.72 25.72 16.70
C LYS A 98 24.21 26.37 15.43
N ASP A 99 23.30 27.29 15.59
CA ASP A 99 22.69 28.02 14.49
C ASP A 99 22.61 29.51 14.85
N GLN A 100 22.87 30.36 13.86
CA GLN A 100 22.97 31.80 14.06
C GLN A 100 21.73 32.58 13.58
N THR A 101 20.67 31.91 13.11
CA THR A 101 19.50 32.60 12.54
C THR A 101 18.67 33.37 13.54
N GLY A 102 18.83 33.16 14.85
CA GLY A 102 17.95 33.72 15.87
C GLY A 102 16.50 33.19 15.85
N ASN A 103 16.17 32.24 14.99
CA ASN A 103 14.84 31.66 14.87
C ASN A 103 14.55 30.72 16.05
N GLU A 104 13.46 30.96 16.79
CA GLU A 104 13.05 30.13 17.93
C GLU A 104 12.36 28.81 17.52
N ASN A 105 11.88 28.70 16.28
CA ASN A 105 11.17 27.53 15.78
C ASN A 105 12.08 26.58 14.97
N LYS A 106 13.20 26.21 15.54
CA LYS A 106 14.15 25.26 14.91
C LYS A 106 13.68 23.84 15.14
N ILE A 107 13.58 23.08 14.06
CA ILE A 107 13.25 21.66 14.09
C ILE A 107 14.39 20.90 13.42
N ILE A 108 14.88 19.84 14.04
CA ILE A 108 15.83 18.92 13.48
C ILE A 108 15.23 17.51 13.41
N TRP A 109 15.53 16.78 12.36
CA TRP A 109 15.15 15.38 12.22
C TRP A 109 16.27 14.55 11.60
N ILE A 110 16.27 13.26 11.91
CA ILE A 110 17.10 12.25 11.29
C ILE A 110 16.18 11.39 10.42
N ILE A 111 16.51 11.28 9.14
CA ILE A 111 15.68 10.63 8.15
C ILE A 111 16.37 9.35 7.69
N ASN A 112 15.60 8.26 7.54
CA ASN A 112 16.01 7.04 6.87
C ASN A 112 15.51 7.07 5.41
N GLU A 113 16.43 7.22 4.47
CA GLU A 113 16.10 7.44 3.05
C GLU A 113 15.79 6.14 2.28
N MET A 114 16.05 4.98 2.86
CA MET A 114 15.83 3.69 2.18
C MET A 114 14.40 3.15 2.30
N GLU A 115 13.50 3.89 2.97
CA GLU A 115 12.09 3.52 3.09
C GLU A 115 11.22 4.60 2.46
N GLU A 116 10.17 4.20 1.77
CA GLU A 116 9.16 5.11 1.26
C GLU A 116 8.59 5.98 2.40
N ASN A 117 8.28 7.23 2.07
CA ASN A 117 7.87 8.26 3.03
C ASN A 117 8.94 8.72 4.04
N PHE A 118 10.20 8.35 3.87
CA PHE A 118 11.32 8.86 4.67
C PHE A 118 11.01 8.91 6.17
N PRO A 119 10.81 7.74 6.84
CA PRO A 119 10.44 7.72 8.25
C PRO A 119 11.49 8.46 9.06
N LYS A 120 11.02 9.40 9.87
CA LYS A 120 11.90 10.19 10.74
C LYS A 120 12.27 9.36 11.95
N LEU A 121 13.54 9.03 12.09
CA LEU A 121 14.09 8.44 13.32
C LEU A 121 13.98 9.40 14.50
N PHE A 122 13.95 10.69 14.22
CA PHE A 122 13.88 11.73 15.22
C PHE A 122 13.30 13.01 14.60
N ASP A 123 12.39 13.67 15.34
CA ASP A 123 11.79 14.95 14.97
C ASP A 123 11.52 15.76 16.24
N ARG A 124 12.23 16.87 16.42
CA ARG A 124 12.10 17.67 17.64
C ARG A 124 12.46 19.13 17.41
N LYS A 125 11.77 20.02 18.12
CA LYS A 125 12.21 21.42 18.32
C LYS A 125 13.49 21.45 19.15
N VAL A 126 14.45 22.26 18.73
CA VAL A 126 15.75 22.37 19.37
C VAL A 126 16.13 23.83 19.66
N GLU A 127 16.85 24.06 20.75
CA GLU A 127 17.45 25.34 21.09
C GLU A 127 18.91 25.37 20.65
N SER A 128 19.32 26.45 19.97
CA SER A 128 20.71 26.63 19.56
C SER A 128 21.65 26.69 20.77
N GLY A 129 22.73 25.96 20.69
CA GLY A 129 23.77 25.96 21.72
C GLY A 129 23.50 25.07 22.94
N LYS A 130 22.37 24.36 22.99
CA LYS A 130 22.07 23.42 24.08
C LYS A 130 22.18 21.97 23.63
N TRP A 131 22.83 21.16 24.48
CA TRP A 131 22.87 19.69 24.29
C TRP A 131 21.50 19.08 24.63
N PHE A 132 21.09 18.11 23.82
CA PHE A 132 19.91 17.27 24.09
C PHE A 132 20.20 15.82 23.70
N THR A 133 19.51 14.90 24.35
CA THR A 133 19.64 13.46 24.07
C THR A 133 18.57 13.02 23.10
N VAL A 134 19.00 12.31 22.06
CA VAL A 134 18.15 11.53 21.16
C VAL A 134 18.15 10.08 21.65
N ASN A 135 16.99 9.50 21.82
CA ASN A 135 16.83 8.08 22.12
C ASN A 135 15.51 7.63 21.47
N ASN A 136 15.61 6.90 20.38
CA ASN A 136 14.45 6.46 19.62
C ASN A 136 14.62 5.03 19.12
N ARG A 137 13.50 4.36 18.90
CA ARG A 137 13.43 3.01 18.34
C ARG A 137 12.59 3.03 17.08
N ILE A 138 13.06 2.33 16.07
CA ILE A 138 12.28 2.03 14.86
C ILE A 138 12.48 0.58 14.48
N THR A 139 11.49 -0.02 13.87
CA THR A 139 11.65 -1.30 13.19
C THR A 139 12.18 -1.03 11.79
N ILE A 140 13.20 -1.77 11.39
CA ILE A 140 13.77 -1.72 10.04
C ILE A 140 13.40 -3.03 9.36
N HIS A 141 12.75 -2.94 8.23
CA HIS A 141 12.60 -4.07 7.34
C HIS A 141 13.78 -4.18 6.42
N LEU A 142 14.19 -5.41 6.17
CA LEU A 142 15.25 -5.71 5.23
C LEU A 142 16.47 -4.87 5.49
N ALA A 143 17.18 -5.21 6.56
CA ALA A 143 18.49 -4.67 6.78
C ALA A 143 19.29 -4.80 5.50
N GLY A 144 19.91 -3.76 5.09
CA GLY A 144 20.73 -3.59 3.91
C GLY A 144 21.53 -2.33 4.10
N LYS A 145 22.00 -1.72 3.03
CA LYS A 145 22.59 -0.38 3.14
C LYS A 145 21.48 0.63 3.44
N ARG A 146 21.59 1.31 4.58
CA ARG A 146 20.68 2.37 4.99
C ARG A 146 21.37 3.72 4.92
N GLN A 147 20.67 4.72 4.44
CA GLN A 147 21.15 6.08 4.35
C GLN A 147 20.42 6.93 5.39
N LEU A 148 21.17 7.40 6.38
CA LEU A 148 20.67 8.35 7.38
C LEU A 148 21.20 9.73 7.07
N TYR A 149 20.36 10.73 7.04
CA TYR A 149 20.79 12.10 6.96
C TYR A 149 20.06 13.00 7.95
N VAL A 150 20.75 14.05 8.36
CA VAL A 150 20.20 15.06 9.26
C VAL A 150 19.64 16.19 8.42
N SER A 151 18.42 16.61 8.72
CA SER A 151 17.76 17.74 8.08
C SER A 151 17.05 18.61 9.11
N GLY A 152 16.53 19.75 8.71
CA GLY A 152 15.83 20.63 9.62
C GLY A 152 15.06 21.76 8.95
N ALA A 153 14.11 22.35 9.70
CA ALA A 153 13.39 23.54 9.31
C ALA A 153 13.73 24.70 10.24
N GLY A 154 13.71 25.91 9.72
CA GLY A 154 14.09 27.12 10.47
C GLY A 154 15.58 27.25 10.77
N LEU A 155 16.42 26.42 10.16
CA LEU A 155 17.88 26.44 10.28
C LEU A 155 18.51 27.11 9.07
N ASP A 156 19.58 27.88 9.29
CA ASP A 156 20.46 28.33 8.21
C ASP A 156 21.42 27.19 7.86
N SER A 157 21.09 26.45 6.79
CA SER A 157 21.88 25.28 6.37
C SER A 157 23.33 25.61 6.02
N ALA A 158 23.66 26.85 5.63
CA ALA A 158 25.01 27.26 5.30
C ALA A 158 25.89 27.51 6.55
N ASN A 159 25.25 27.93 7.65
CA ASN A 159 25.95 28.34 8.86
C ASN A 159 25.62 27.48 10.10
N THR A 160 24.72 26.52 9.96
CA THR A 160 24.36 25.62 11.05
C THR A 160 25.40 24.52 11.20
N LYS A 161 25.91 24.35 12.41
CA LYS A 161 26.80 23.24 12.80
C LYS A 161 26.07 22.32 13.76
N ILE A 162 26.18 21.02 13.55
CA ILE A 162 25.60 19.99 14.40
C ILE A 162 26.75 19.15 14.96
N TYR A 163 26.79 19.01 16.27
CA TYR A 163 27.77 18.17 16.95
C TYR A 163 27.05 16.97 17.57
N ILE A 164 27.60 15.78 17.36
CA ILE A 164 27.11 14.52 17.89
C ILE A 164 28.17 13.85 18.73
N LYS A 165 27.80 13.38 19.91
CA LYS A 165 28.61 12.51 20.76
C LYS A 165 27.79 11.35 21.30
N ASN A 166 28.46 10.36 21.90
CA ASN A 166 27.84 9.19 22.52
C ASN A 166 26.90 8.43 21.56
N PHE A 167 27.24 8.45 20.26
CA PHE A 167 26.41 7.79 19.25
C PHE A 167 26.46 6.28 19.45
N LYS A 168 25.27 5.68 19.62
CA LYS A 168 25.07 4.24 19.73
C LYS A 168 23.90 3.86 18.85
N LEU A 169 24.09 2.81 18.09
CA LEU A 169 23.06 2.18 17.30
C LEU A 169 22.99 0.72 17.77
N LYS A 170 21.85 0.35 18.38
CA LYS A 170 21.61 -0.99 18.86
C LYS A 170 20.61 -1.66 17.94
N LEU A 171 20.92 -2.85 17.47
CA LEU A 171 20.04 -3.71 16.71
C LEU A 171 19.56 -4.85 17.59
N THR A 172 18.27 -5.10 17.54
CA THR A 172 17.62 -6.27 18.17
C THR A 172 16.57 -6.82 17.18
N GLY A 173 16.15 -8.06 17.35
CA GLY A 173 15.08 -8.65 16.56
C GLY A 173 15.29 -10.12 16.25
N GLU A 174 14.25 -10.78 15.82
CA GLU A 174 14.26 -12.22 15.48
C GLU A 174 15.23 -12.56 14.35
N GLY A 175 15.53 -11.59 13.47
CA GLY A 175 16.50 -11.77 12.40
C GLY A 175 17.96 -11.93 12.83
N LEU A 176 18.30 -11.71 14.09
CA LEU A 176 19.66 -11.82 14.62
C LEU A 176 20.02 -13.23 15.12
N THR A 177 19.09 -14.18 15.13
CA THR A 177 19.38 -15.56 15.51
C THR A 177 20.21 -16.23 14.42
N LYS A 178 21.31 -16.88 14.79
CA LYS A 178 22.21 -17.58 13.86
C LYS A 178 21.55 -18.70 13.06
N ASP A 179 20.41 -19.18 13.52
CA ASP A 179 19.68 -20.33 12.98
C ASP A 179 18.39 -19.94 12.23
N ALA A 180 18.18 -18.67 11.93
CA ALA A 180 17.04 -18.27 11.10
C ALA A 180 17.19 -18.88 9.68
N PRO A 181 16.20 -19.63 9.18
CA PRO A 181 16.27 -20.14 7.83
C PRO A 181 16.43 -18.98 6.83
N PRO A 182 17.13 -19.21 5.70
CA PRO A 182 17.29 -18.17 4.70
C PRO A 182 15.91 -17.69 4.22
N PRO A 183 15.79 -16.39 3.87
CA PRO A 183 14.54 -15.86 3.33
C PRO A 183 14.15 -16.61 2.06
N VAL A 184 12.88 -16.96 1.96
CA VAL A 184 12.31 -17.72 0.84
C VAL A 184 11.56 -16.76 -0.07
N ASN A 185 11.93 -16.74 -1.34
CA ASN A 185 11.28 -15.92 -2.36
C ASN A 185 9.89 -16.47 -2.70
N TRP A 186 8.96 -15.60 -3.03
CA TRP A 186 7.56 -15.94 -3.33
C TRP A 186 7.36 -16.88 -4.53
N THR A 187 8.36 -17.08 -5.39
CA THR A 187 8.30 -18.06 -6.48
C THR A 187 8.95 -19.41 -6.10
N GLU A 188 9.43 -19.56 -4.87
CA GLU A 188 10.08 -20.78 -4.35
C GLU A 188 9.17 -21.55 -3.38
N VAL A 189 7.93 -21.10 -3.21
CA VAL A 189 6.90 -21.68 -2.33
C VAL A 189 5.66 -22.07 -3.10
N THR A 190 4.70 -22.72 -2.47
CA THR A 190 3.37 -22.95 -3.06
C THR A 190 2.69 -21.62 -3.35
N GLY A 191 2.25 -21.39 -4.59
CA GLY A 191 1.53 -20.18 -4.98
C GLY A 191 0.18 -20.08 -4.25
N LEU A 192 -0.16 -18.86 -3.78
CA LEU A 192 -1.44 -18.66 -3.07
C LEU A 192 -2.65 -18.94 -3.95
N LYS A 193 -2.60 -18.59 -5.25
CA LYS A 193 -3.71 -18.92 -6.15
C LYS A 193 -3.96 -20.43 -6.22
N ASP A 194 -2.89 -21.23 -6.25
CA ASP A 194 -3.00 -22.70 -6.34
C ASP A 194 -3.45 -23.29 -5.00
N ALA A 195 -2.95 -22.73 -3.88
CA ALA A 195 -3.36 -23.17 -2.55
C ALA A 195 -4.85 -22.85 -2.24
N LEU A 196 -5.38 -21.76 -2.79
CA LEU A 196 -6.71 -21.25 -2.49
C LEU A 196 -7.76 -21.59 -3.57
N GLN A 197 -7.39 -22.20 -4.70
CA GLN A 197 -8.27 -22.44 -5.85
C GLN A 197 -9.51 -23.30 -5.54
N ASP A 198 -9.42 -24.19 -4.54
CA ASP A 198 -10.54 -25.04 -4.13
C ASP A 198 -11.53 -24.32 -3.21
N TYR A 199 -11.20 -23.09 -2.80
CA TYR A 199 -11.97 -22.32 -1.84
C TYR A 199 -12.55 -21.04 -2.44
N PHE A 200 -11.87 -20.42 -3.39
CA PHE A 200 -12.26 -19.13 -3.97
C PHE A 200 -12.18 -19.14 -5.48
N ASP A 201 -13.08 -18.42 -6.13
CA ASP A 201 -13.10 -18.25 -7.59
C ASP A 201 -11.82 -17.51 -8.06
N TYR A 202 -11.21 -16.69 -7.18
CA TYR A 202 -9.95 -15.99 -7.44
C TYR A 202 -9.20 -15.59 -6.15
N PHE A 203 -7.89 -15.41 -6.29
CA PHE A 203 -7.04 -14.72 -5.33
C PHE A 203 -6.20 -13.67 -6.04
N GLY A 204 -6.03 -12.48 -5.44
CA GLY A 204 -5.39 -11.37 -6.12
C GLY A 204 -4.67 -10.36 -5.24
N PHE A 205 -4.06 -9.39 -5.92
CA PHE A 205 -3.37 -8.25 -5.32
C PHE A 205 -3.80 -6.94 -5.94
N CYS A 206 -3.71 -5.86 -5.17
CA CYS A 206 -3.66 -4.51 -5.67
C CYS A 206 -2.24 -4.18 -6.14
N VAL A 207 -2.14 -3.52 -7.29
CA VAL A 207 -0.85 -3.12 -7.89
C VAL A 207 -0.97 -1.71 -8.48
N SER A 208 0.01 -0.85 -8.19
CA SER A 208 0.18 0.43 -8.91
C SER A 208 0.92 0.16 -10.22
N TYR A 209 0.26 0.44 -11.34
CA TYR A 209 0.84 0.22 -12.67
C TYR A 209 1.99 1.19 -12.96
N ASN A 210 1.89 2.42 -12.46
CA ASN A 210 2.88 3.45 -12.71
C ASN A 210 4.12 3.32 -11.81
N ASP A 211 3.95 2.84 -10.57
CA ASP A 211 5.00 2.94 -9.54
C ASP A 211 5.84 1.68 -9.37
N GLY A 212 5.35 0.51 -9.75
CA GLY A 212 6.10 -0.72 -9.47
C GLY A 212 5.91 -1.85 -10.48
N PHE A 213 4.88 -1.78 -11.31
CA PHE A 213 4.53 -2.90 -12.20
C PHE A 213 5.67 -3.33 -13.13
N ARG A 214 6.60 -2.42 -13.47
CA ARG A 214 7.73 -2.71 -14.38
C ARG A 214 8.87 -3.50 -13.73
N GLU A 215 8.82 -3.78 -12.43
CA GLU A 215 9.82 -4.65 -11.78
C GLU A 215 9.77 -6.08 -12.37
N PRO A 216 10.90 -6.62 -12.86
CA PRO A 216 10.91 -7.95 -13.46
C PRO A 216 10.48 -9.07 -12.49
N LEU A 217 10.84 -8.95 -11.20
CA LEU A 217 10.48 -9.93 -10.18
C LEU A 217 8.98 -9.87 -9.85
N LEU A 218 8.38 -8.67 -9.88
CA LEU A 218 6.93 -8.53 -9.71
C LEU A 218 6.20 -9.23 -10.86
N GLN A 219 6.55 -8.92 -12.11
CA GLN A 219 5.92 -9.52 -13.29
C GLN A 219 6.07 -11.04 -13.34
N LYS A 220 7.19 -11.58 -12.84
CA LYS A 220 7.41 -13.04 -12.74
C LYS A 220 6.53 -13.69 -11.66
N GLY A 221 6.41 -13.04 -10.50
CA GLY A 221 5.75 -13.64 -9.35
C GLY A 221 4.23 -13.43 -9.31
N LEU A 222 3.70 -12.34 -9.89
CA LEU A 222 2.26 -12.10 -9.92
C LEU A 222 1.46 -13.27 -10.49
N PRO A 223 1.75 -13.80 -11.70
CA PRO A 223 0.99 -14.93 -12.24
C PRO A 223 1.25 -16.24 -11.47
N TYR A 224 2.29 -16.30 -10.67
CA TYR A 224 2.56 -17.44 -9.78
C TYR A 224 1.69 -17.41 -8.52
N GLN A 225 1.48 -16.21 -7.95
CA GLN A 225 0.80 -16.03 -6.68
C GLN A 225 -0.68 -15.65 -6.82
N ALA A 226 -1.09 -15.06 -7.93
CA ALA A 226 -2.43 -14.51 -8.14
C ALA A 226 -3.06 -14.94 -9.46
N SER A 227 -4.38 -14.88 -9.53
CA SER A 227 -5.18 -15.01 -10.76
C SER A 227 -5.82 -13.68 -11.18
N VAL A 228 -5.95 -12.73 -10.25
CA VAL A 228 -6.63 -11.44 -10.45
C VAL A 228 -5.80 -10.29 -9.89
N ILE A 229 -5.84 -9.14 -10.55
CA ILE A 229 -5.21 -7.90 -10.11
C ILE A 229 -6.27 -6.79 -10.05
N THR A 230 -6.17 -5.95 -9.02
CA THR A 230 -6.87 -4.67 -8.94
C THR A 230 -5.86 -3.55 -9.15
N MET A 231 -6.12 -2.61 -10.05
CA MET A 231 -5.27 -1.43 -10.20
C MET A 231 -5.53 -0.45 -9.07
N GLU A 232 -4.46 0.01 -8.40
CA GLU A 232 -4.59 0.91 -7.24
C GLU A 232 -5.26 2.23 -7.60
N ASN A 233 -4.92 2.82 -8.76
CA ASN A 233 -5.40 4.13 -9.15
C ASN A 233 -5.91 4.20 -10.59
N GLU A 234 -5.38 3.41 -11.50
CA GLU A 234 -5.45 3.65 -12.95
C GLU A 234 -6.83 3.42 -13.56
N PHE A 235 -7.76 2.78 -12.83
CA PHE A 235 -9.15 2.62 -13.24
C PHE A 235 -10.12 3.52 -12.46
N LYS A 236 -9.61 4.43 -11.63
CA LYS A 236 -10.41 5.44 -10.92
C LYS A 236 -10.79 6.60 -11.85
N PRO A 237 -11.89 7.32 -11.58
CA PRO A 237 -12.36 8.39 -12.46
C PRO A 237 -11.30 9.46 -12.77
N ASP A 238 -10.49 9.88 -11.80
CA ASP A 238 -9.43 10.87 -12.01
C ASP A 238 -8.44 10.44 -13.10
N PHE A 239 -8.07 9.16 -13.12
CA PHE A 239 -7.17 8.61 -14.12
C PHE A 239 -7.85 8.46 -15.49
N ILE A 240 -9.09 7.95 -15.51
CA ILE A 240 -9.86 7.77 -16.75
C ILE A 240 -10.13 9.12 -17.42
N PHE A 241 -10.43 10.15 -16.63
CA PHE A 241 -10.60 11.53 -17.12
C PHE A 241 -9.28 12.29 -17.32
N SER A 242 -8.12 11.70 -17.00
CA SER A 242 -6.78 12.29 -17.05
C SER A 242 -6.64 13.65 -16.35
N TRP A 243 -7.43 13.91 -15.29
CA TRP A 243 -7.43 15.13 -14.46
C TRP A 243 -7.79 16.42 -15.21
N GLN A 244 -7.94 16.39 -16.53
CA GLN A 244 -8.19 17.56 -17.37
C GLN A 244 -9.67 17.67 -17.70
N LYS A 245 -10.19 18.90 -17.67
CA LYS A 245 -11.52 19.15 -18.17
C LYS A 245 -11.57 18.88 -19.68
N PRO A 246 -12.75 18.44 -20.20
CA PRO A 246 -12.87 18.13 -21.62
C PRO A 246 -12.65 19.35 -22.49
N GLU A 247 -11.89 19.18 -23.57
CA GLU A 247 -11.70 20.23 -24.59
C GLU A 247 -12.84 20.26 -25.59
N LYS A 248 -13.43 19.09 -25.85
CA LYS A 248 -14.52 18.94 -26.82
C LYS A 248 -15.70 18.25 -26.16
N LEU A 249 -16.88 18.72 -26.48
CA LEU A 249 -18.14 18.17 -26.01
C LEU A 249 -18.94 17.62 -27.19
N THR A 250 -19.79 16.66 -26.91
CA THR A 250 -20.78 16.10 -27.85
C THR A 250 -22.11 15.96 -27.12
N ASP A 251 -23.20 15.80 -27.86
CA ASP A 251 -24.52 15.61 -27.32
C ASP A 251 -24.76 14.15 -26.94
N PHE A 252 -25.24 13.93 -25.74
CA PHE A 252 -25.71 12.65 -25.24
C PHE A 252 -27.19 12.75 -24.85
N ARG A 253 -28.01 11.84 -25.36
CA ARG A 253 -29.44 11.81 -25.03
C ARG A 253 -29.65 11.09 -23.71
N GLY A 254 -30.10 11.83 -22.69
CA GLY A 254 -30.45 11.28 -21.38
C GLY A 254 -31.75 10.44 -21.42
N GLU A 255 -31.99 9.70 -20.35
CA GLU A 255 -33.21 8.87 -20.19
C GLU A 255 -34.50 9.71 -20.20
N ASP A 256 -34.43 10.98 -19.81
CA ASP A 256 -35.53 11.95 -19.86
C ASP A 256 -35.84 12.46 -21.28
N GLY A 257 -35.09 12.00 -22.28
CA GLY A 257 -35.21 12.38 -23.68
C GLY A 257 -34.51 13.69 -24.07
N ASN A 258 -33.97 14.44 -23.10
CA ASN A 258 -33.23 15.66 -23.35
C ASN A 258 -31.78 15.35 -23.79
N TYR A 259 -31.14 16.32 -24.46
CA TYR A 259 -29.74 16.24 -24.84
C TYR A 259 -28.90 17.02 -23.84
N TYR A 260 -27.80 16.42 -23.42
CA TYR A 260 -26.82 16.98 -22.48
C TYR A 260 -25.43 16.94 -23.10
N ALA A 261 -24.67 18.02 -22.90
CA ALA A 261 -23.29 18.06 -23.33
C ALA A 261 -22.43 17.15 -22.45
N VAL A 262 -21.70 16.21 -23.08
CA VAL A 262 -20.76 15.28 -22.44
C VAL A 262 -19.40 15.36 -23.13
N PRO A 263 -18.29 14.93 -22.50
CA PRO A 263 -16.99 14.86 -23.17
C PRO A 263 -17.08 14.00 -24.44
N ALA A 264 -16.43 14.45 -25.52
CA ALA A 264 -16.44 13.72 -26.78
C ALA A 264 -15.61 12.43 -26.73
N ASP A 265 -14.63 12.37 -25.82
CA ASP A 265 -13.72 11.24 -25.63
C ASP A 265 -13.22 11.14 -24.19
N LEU A 266 -12.61 10.01 -23.83
CA LEU A 266 -11.92 9.75 -22.57
C LEU A 266 -10.43 9.50 -22.88
N PRO A 267 -9.56 10.47 -22.64
CA PRO A 267 -8.18 10.43 -23.13
C PRO A 267 -7.31 9.34 -22.51
N SER A 268 -7.66 8.79 -21.33
CA SER A 268 -6.84 7.79 -20.63
C SER A 268 -7.14 6.34 -20.97
N PHE A 269 -8.01 6.07 -21.94
CA PHE A 269 -8.23 4.70 -22.41
C PHE A 269 -6.97 4.03 -22.96
N LYS A 270 -6.02 4.80 -23.50
CA LYS A 270 -4.72 4.24 -23.90
C LYS A 270 -3.96 3.56 -22.75
N GLN A 271 -4.04 4.10 -21.54
CA GLN A 271 -3.42 3.45 -20.38
C GLN A 271 -4.18 2.20 -19.98
N MET A 272 -5.50 2.22 -20.02
CA MET A 272 -6.33 1.04 -19.81
C MET A 272 -5.98 -0.08 -20.80
N ASP A 273 -5.81 0.26 -22.08
CA ASP A 273 -5.39 -0.68 -23.13
C ASP A 273 -4.05 -1.33 -22.83
N ASN A 274 -3.08 -0.55 -22.36
CA ASN A 274 -1.76 -1.08 -21.98
C ASN A 274 -1.88 -2.05 -20.79
N ILE A 275 -2.69 -1.72 -19.79
CA ILE A 275 -2.93 -2.57 -18.63
C ILE A 275 -3.60 -3.88 -19.06
N LEU A 276 -4.66 -3.81 -19.86
CA LEU A 276 -5.34 -5.00 -20.39
C LEU A 276 -4.38 -5.90 -21.17
N ALA A 277 -3.51 -5.31 -22.00
CA ALA A 277 -2.53 -6.05 -22.78
C ALA A 277 -1.47 -6.73 -21.90
N ASP A 278 -0.95 -6.04 -20.90
CA ASP A 278 0.05 -6.59 -19.97
C ASP A 278 -0.57 -7.69 -19.10
N MET A 279 -1.79 -7.52 -18.59
CA MET A 279 -2.48 -8.55 -17.81
C MET A 279 -2.79 -9.78 -18.66
N LYS A 280 -3.25 -9.60 -19.90
CA LYS A 280 -3.41 -10.72 -20.85
C LYS A 280 -2.12 -11.50 -21.05
N LYS A 281 -1.00 -10.78 -21.29
CA LYS A 281 0.33 -11.39 -21.47
C LYS A 281 0.76 -12.23 -20.26
N LEU A 282 0.40 -11.79 -19.06
CA LEU A 282 0.71 -12.50 -17.81
C LEU A 282 -0.32 -13.61 -17.47
N GLY A 283 -1.40 -13.75 -18.23
CA GLY A 283 -2.47 -14.70 -17.93
C GLY A 283 -3.30 -14.31 -16.69
N LEU A 284 -3.37 -13.01 -16.38
CA LEU A 284 -4.08 -12.47 -15.23
C LEU A 284 -5.39 -11.82 -15.67
N LYS A 285 -6.41 -11.90 -14.81
CA LYS A 285 -7.67 -11.16 -14.94
C LYS A 285 -7.61 -9.88 -14.09
N LEU A 286 -8.65 -9.06 -14.18
CA LEU A 286 -8.75 -7.79 -13.46
C LEU A 286 -10.06 -7.70 -12.66
N ARG A 287 -10.01 -6.93 -11.58
CA ARG A 287 -11.16 -6.26 -10.97
C ARG A 287 -11.11 -4.78 -11.32
N GLY A 288 -12.19 -4.24 -11.84
CA GLY A 288 -12.32 -2.81 -12.11
C GLY A 288 -12.60 -2.04 -10.81
N HIS A 289 -11.76 -1.07 -10.50
CA HIS A 289 -11.89 -0.24 -9.29
C HIS A 289 -11.56 1.20 -9.65
N THR A 290 -12.50 2.09 -9.59
CA THR A 290 -13.95 2.04 -9.35
C THR A 290 -14.67 3.04 -10.27
N LEU A 291 -15.98 2.86 -10.53
CA LEU A 291 -16.70 3.76 -11.44
C LEU A 291 -17.22 5.03 -10.75
N VAL A 292 -17.93 4.90 -9.63
CA VAL A 292 -18.55 6.01 -8.91
C VAL A 292 -17.99 6.09 -7.48
N TRP A 293 -17.28 7.18 -7.19
CA TRP A 293 -16.67 7.40 -5.88
C TRP A 293 -16.72 8.89 -5.50
N HIS A 294 -16.89 9.19 -4.22
CA HIS A 294 -16.89 10.56 -3.71
C HIS A 294 -15.50 11.21 -3.69
N SER A 295 -14.44 10.39 -3.68
CA SER A 295 -13.04 10.77 -3.83
C SER A 295 -12.56 10.49 -5.25
N GLN A 296 -11.38 10.93 -5.62
CA GLN A 296 -10.71 10.72 -6.91
C GLN A 296 -11.64 10.77 -8.14
N THR A 297 -12.62 11.68 -8.09
CA THR A 297 -13.46 12.07 -9.23
C THR A 297 -13.24 13.55 -9.49
N PRO A 298 -12.88 13.99 -10.70
CA PRO A 298 -12.54 15.37 -10.97
C PRO A 298 -13.68 16.31 -10.60
N ALA A 299 -13.37 17.39 -9.88
CA ALA A 299 -14.40 18.32 -9.40
C ALA A 299 -15.22 18.95 -10.53
N TRP A 300 -14.60 19.21 -11.68
CA TRP A 300 -15.26 19.76 -12.86
C TRP A 300 -16.37 18.85 -13.42
N PHE A 301 -16.32 17.55 -13.16
CA PHE A 301 -17.35 16.60 -13.62
C PHE A 301 -18.74 16.90 -13.02
N PHE A 302 -18.77 17.53 -11.85
CA PHE A 302 -19.98 17.89 -11.12
C PHE A 302 -20.46 19.33 -11.40
N GLN A 303 -19.64 20.15 -12.04
CA GLN A 303 -19.92 21.58 -12.25
C GLN A 303 -20.62 21.83 -13.58
N LYS A 304 -21.51 22.83 -13.63
CA LYS A 304 -22.09 23.32 -14.89
C LYS A 304 -20.95 23.71 -15.86
N ASN A 305 -21.14 23.40 -17.13
CA ASN A 305 -20.17 23.69 -18.21
C ASN A 305 -18.76 23.13 -17.98
N TYR A 306 -18.61 22.09 -17.16
CA TYR A 306 -17.32 21.51 -16.79
C TYR A 306 -16.33 22.54 -16.24
N SER A 307 -16.83 23.50 -15.48
CA SER A 307 -16.04 24.58 -14.87
C SER A 307 -15.20 24.04 -13.69
N ARG A 308 -14.23 24.83 -13.25
CA ARG A 308 -13.48 24.50 -12.04
C ARG A 308 -14.39 24.54 -10.81
N GLN A 309 -14.00 23.83 -9.77
CA GLN A 309 -14.75 23.80 -8.51
C GLN A 309 -14.93 25.23 -7.95
N GLY A 310 -16.19 25.57 -7.67
CA GLY A 310 -16.55 26.88 -7.08
C GLY A 310 -16.73 28.01 -8.10
N GLU A 311 -16.45 27.79 -9.40
CA GLU A 311 -16.70 28.79 -10.44
C GLU A 311 -18.17 28.81 -10.89
N THR A 312 -18.86 27.68 -10.79
CA THR A 312 -20.28 27.55 -11.13
C THR A 312 -21.02 26.69 -10.11
N GLU A 313 -22.32 26.58 -10.25
CA GLU A 313 -23.16 25.66 -9.48
C GLU A 313 -22.93 24.21 -9.91
N LEU A 314 -23.29 23.26 -9.03
CA LEU A 314 -23.41 21.86 -9.39
C LEU A 314 -24.49 21.68 -10.47
N VAL A 315 -24.33 20.67 -11.32
CA VAL A 315 -25.37 20.31 -12.29
C VAL A 315 -26.61 19.75 -11.62
N SER A 316 -27.72 19.74 -12.36
CA SER A 316 -28.96 19.08 -11.93
C SER A 316 -28.78 17.55 -11.86
N ALA A 317 -29.64 16.87 -11.10
CA ALA A 317 -29.67 15.41 -11.07
C ALA A 317 -29.92 14.81 -12.48
N ALA A 318 -30.76 15.43 -13.30
CA ALA A 318 -31.02 14.99 -14.67
C ALA A 318 -29.76 15.04 -15.55
N GLU A 319 -29.03 16.16 -15.49
CA GLU A 319 -27.75 16.28 -16.22
C GLU A 319 -26.70 15.31 -15.67
N MET A 320 -26.64 15.11 -14.35
CA MET A 320 -25.70 14.18 -13.75
C MET A 320 -26.04 12.72 -14.10
N ASN A 321 -27.31 12.37 -14.26
CA ASN A 321 -27.71 11.06 -14.78
C ASN A 321 -27.13 10.83 -16.18
N ALA A 322 -27.28 11.80 -17.08
CA ALA A 322 -26.74 11.70 -18.44
C ALA A 322 -25.21 11.61 -18.45
N ARG A 323 -24.50 12.39 -17.61
CA ARG A 323 -23.04 12.33 -17.48
C ARG A 323 -22.58 10.98 -16.91
N MET A 324 -23.24 10.47 -15.89
CA MET A 324 -22.93 9.18 -15.26
C MET A 324 -23.19 8.02 -16.22
N GLU A 325 -24.34 8.02 -16.90
CA GLU A 325 -24.67 7.00 -17.89
C GLU A 325 -23.66 7.00 -19.05
N TRP A 326 -23.37 8.15 -19.62
CA TRP A 326 -22.36 8.29 -20.66
C TRP A 326 -21.00 7.75 -20.23
N TYR A 327 -20.55 8.10 -19.02
CA TYR A 327 -19.26 7.66 -18.48
C TYR A 327 -19.20 6.14 -18.30
N ILE A 328 -20.18 5.56 -17.62
CA ILE A 328 -20.26 4.10 -17.38
C ILE A 328 -20.36 3.36 -18.71
N LYS A 329 -21.21 3.83 -19.62
CA LYS A 329 -21.32 3.29 -20.99
C LYS A 329 -19.97 3.31 -21.70
N SER A 330 -19.29 4.45 -21.71
CA SER A 330 -18.01 4.61 -22.41
C SER A 330 -16.94 3.65 -21.89
N VAL A 331 -16.87 3.42 -20.58
CA VAL A 331 -15.93 2.46 -19.97
C VAL A 331 -16.24 1.03 -20.42
N PHE A 332 -17.48 0.57 -20.29
CA PHE A 332 -17.83 -0.80 -20.66
C PHE A 332 -17.72 -1.06 -22.16
N GLU A 333 -18.16 -0.12 -23.00
CA GLU A 333 -18.04 -0.25 -24.46
C GLU A 333 -16.57 -0.26 -24.92
N HIS A 334 -15.71 0.53 -24.27
CA HIS A 334 -14.29 0.53 -24.59
C HIS A 334 -13.64 -0.82 -24.25
N VAL A 335 -13.89 -1.34 -23.05
CA VAL A 335 -13.37 -2.64 -22.62
C VAL A 335 -13.88 -3.77 -23.53
N ASP A 336 -15.18 -3.82 -23.82
CA ASP A 336 -15.79 -4.79 -24.73
C ASP A 336 -15.16 -4.77 -26.13
N GLN A 337 -14.97 -3.57 -26.70
CA GLN A 337 -14.29 -3.40 -27.99
C GLN A 337 -12.84 -3.88 -27.96
N TRP A 338 -12.12 -3.58 -26.88
CA TRP A 338 -10.75 -4.05 -26.69
C TRP A 338 -10.69 -5.58 -26.60
N GLU A 339 -11.57 -6.20 -25.79
CA GLU A 339 -11.66 -7.64 -25.59
C GLU A 339 -12.03 -8.38 -26.89
N LYS A 340 -13.00 -7.88 -27.63
CA LYS A 340 -13.36 -8.43 -28.97
C LYS A 340 -12.18 -8.40 -29.94
N LYS A 341 -11.46 -7.31 -29.97
CA LYS A 341 -10.32 -7.11 -30.87
C LYS A 341 -9.08 -7.91 -30.45
N ASN A 342 -8.79 -7.96 -29.16
CA ASN A 342 -7.49 -8.40 -28.67
C ASN A 342 -7.56 -9.70 -27.86
N ASN A 343 -8.73 -10.16 -27.41
CA ASN A 343 -8.91 -11.32 -26.52
C ASN A 343 -10.01 -12.28 -26.97
N ASN A 344 -10.32 -12.31 -28.27
CA ASN A 344 -11.38 -13.16 -28.84
C ASN A 344 -12.77 -13.00 -28.18
N GLY A 345 -13.01 -11.85 -27.55
CA GLY A 345 -14.23 -11.58 -26.80
C GLY A 345 -14.31 -12.18 -25.39
N GLU A 346 -13.23 -12.82 -24.93
CA GLU A 346 -13.16 -13.29 -23.53
C GLU A 346 -12.93 -12.13 -22.58
N HIS A 347 -13.70 -12.06 -21.50
CA HIS A 347 -13.62 -10.97 -20.55
C HIS A 347 -12.33 -10.99 -19.72
N MET A 348 -11.63 -9.87 -19.72
CA MET A 348 -10.46 -9.61 -18.89
C MET A 348 -10.85 -9.14 -17.49
N ILE A 349 -11.99 -8.45 -17.36
CA ILE A 349 -12.47 -7.88 -16.10
C ILE A 349 -13.58 -8.77 -15.54
N LEU A 350 -13.36 -9.34 -14.35
CA LEU A 350 -14.31 -10.26 -13.72
C LEU A 350 -15.42 -9.54 -12.93
N ALA A 351 -15.08 -8.40 -12.36
CA ALA A 351 -15.97 -7.62 -11.49
C ALA A 351 -15.65 -6.13 -11.59
N TRP A 352 -16.65 -5.29 -11.34
CA TRP A 352 -16.49 -3.85 -11.16
C TRP A 352 -17.04 -3.39 -9.81
N ASP A 353 -16.25 -2.62 -9.10
CA ASP A 353 -16.72 -1.81 -7.99
C ASP A 353 -17.51 -0.63 -8.58
N VAL A 354 -18.83 -0.80 -8.71
CA VAL A 354 -19.70 0.18 -9.39
C VAL A 354 -19.80 1.46 -8.57
N VAL A 355 -20.01 1.30 -7.26
CA VAL A 355 -20.01 2.42 -6.31
C VAL A 355 -19.11 2.07 -5.13
N ASN A 356 -18.23 3.02 -4.80
CA ASN A 356 -17.28 2.90 -3.71
C ASN A 356 -17.60 3.89 -2.58
N GLU A 357 -17.67 3.39 -1.32
CA GLU A 357 -17.66 4.16 -0.07
C GLU A 357 -18.78 5.21 0.05
N ALA A 358 -20.00 4.90 -0.36
CA ALA A 358 -21.11 5.83 -0.24
C ALA A 358 -21.77 5.86 1.15
N ALA A 359 -21.55 4.82 1.99
CA ALA A 359 -22.07 4.77 3.35
C ALA A 359 -21.33 5.76 4.27
N SER A 360 -22.07 6.38 5.18
CA SER A 360 -21.51 7.32 6.17
C SER A 360 -20.69 6.59 7.24
N ASP A 361 -19.57 7.15 7.64
CA ASP A 361 -18.77 6.66 8.78
C ASP A 361 -19.49 6.87 10.12
N ASN A 362 -20.40 7.87 10.16
CA ASN A 362 -21.26 8.17 11.30
C ASN A 362 -22.72 7.82 10.98
N ALA A 363 -22.95 6.66 10.37
CA ALA A 363 -24.27 6.25 9.93
C ALA A 363 -25.27 6.15 11.09
N THR A 364 -26.46 6.67 10.85
CA THR A 364 -27.63 6.53 11.71
C THR A 364 -28.79 5.88 10.94
N GLU A 365 -29.93 5.69 11.60
CA GLU A 365 -31.10 5.11 10.94
C GLU A 365 -31.59 5.95 9.75
N THR A 366 -31.53 7.25 9.83
CA THR A 366 -32.01 8.18 8.79
C THR A 366 -30.88 8.73 7.92
N ASN A 367 -29.67 8.92 8.47
CA ASN A 367 -28.53 9.51 7.78
C ASN A 367 -27.44 8.45 7.58
N TYR A 368 -27.69 7.51 6.66
CA TYR A 368 -26.80 6.39 6.43
C TYR A 368 -25.82 6.59 5.25
N LEU A 369 -26.02 7.65 4.45
CA LEU A 369 -25.13 8.03 3.35
C LEU A 369 -24.17 9.15 3.76
N ARG A 370 -23.07 9.28 3.05
CA ARG A 370 -22.19 10.46 3.14
C ARG A 370 -22.99 11.73 2.83
N ASN A 371 -22.72 12.79 3.57
CA ASN A 371 -23.45 14.05 3.44
C ASN A 371 -22.91 14.94 2.29
N GLU A 372 -23.54 16.08 2.08
CA GLU A 372 -23.21 17.03 1.00
C GLU A 372 -21.79 17.58 1.06
N SER A 373 -21.23 17.73 2.26
CA SER A 373 -19.86 18.26 2.42
C SER A 373 -18.80 17.24 2.06
N SER A 374 -19.13 15.95 2.13
CA SER A 374 -18.21 14.85 1.88
C SER A 374 -18.44 14.12 0.55
N SER A 375 -19.59 14.34 -0.11
CA SER A 375 -19.93 13.70 -1.39
C SER A 375 -20.68 14.65 -2.32
N LYS A 376 -20.07 15.00 -3.46
CA LYS A 376 -20.75 15.77 -4.50
C LYS A 376 -21.90 15.00 -5.16
N TRP A 377 -21.79 13.68 -5.20
CA TRP A 377 -22.90 12.81 -5.61
C TRP A 377 -24.13 13.05 -4.73
N PHE A 378 -23.95 12.95 -3.40
CA PHE A 378 -25.03 13.22 -2.47
C PHE A 378 -25.49 14.69 -2.49
N ALA A 379 -24.58 15.65 -2.70
CA ALA A 379 -24.92 17.05 -2.83
C ALA A 379 -25.90 17.34 -3.99
N ILE A 380 -25.83 16.55 -5.06
CA ILE A 380 -26.71 16.68 -6.25
C ILE A 380 -28.03 15.94 -6.01
N TYR A 381 -27.99 14.69 -5.55
CA TYR A 381 -29.17 13.81 -5.50
C TYR A 381 -29.95 13.87 -4.19
N LYS A 382 -29.29 14.18 -3.08
CA LYS A 382 -29.84 14.24 -1.70
C LYS A 382 -30.32 12.90 -1.11
N ASP A 383 -30.21 11.82 -1.87
CA ASP A 383 -30.63 10.48 -1.46
C ASP A 383 -29.80 9.37 -2.14
N VAL A 384 -30.27 8.13 -2.05
CA VAL A 384 -29.61 6.92 -2.58
C VAL A 384 -29.71 6.78 -4.11
N THR A 385 -30.45 7.64 -4.79
CA THR A 385 -30.77 7.54 -6.22
C THR A 385 -29.52 7.46 -7.10
N PHE A 386 -28.46 8.21 -6.78
CA PHE A 386 -27.22 8.13 -7.56
C PHE A 386 -26.58 6.74 -7.54
N ILE A 387 -26.68 6.02 -6.40
CA ILE A 387 -26.17 4.65 -6.26
C ILE A 387 -27.00 3.71 -7.13
N VAL A 388 -28.32 3.79 -6.99
CA VAL A 388 -29.26 2.96 -7.76
C VAL A 388 -29.05 3.17 -9.26
N ASN A 389 -28.95 4.43 -9.70
CA ASN A 389 -28.71 4.76 -11.12
C ASN A 389 -27.36 4.25 -11.63
N ALA A 390 -26.30 4.33 -10.83
CA ALA A 390 -25.01 3.75 -11.21
C ALA A 390 -25.11 2.23 -11.48
N PHE A 391 -25.83 1.49 -10.62
CA PHE A 391 -26.05 0.05 -10.80
C PHE A 391 -27.00 -0.26 -11.97
N ARG A 392 -28.00 0.58 -12.24
CA ARG A 392 -28.86 0.47 -13.44
C ARG A 392 -28.03 0.63 -14.71
N TYR A 393 -27.21 1.68 -14.79
CA TYR A 393 -26.35 1.92 -15.94
C TYR A 393 -25.28 0.83 -16.09
N ALA A 394 -24.65 0.40 -15.00
CA ALA A 394 -23.75 -0.72 -15.04
C ALA A 394 -24.43 -2.02 -15.51
N ASN A 395 -25.63 -2.34 -15.03
CA ASN A 395 -26.39 -3.51 -15.51
C ASN A 395 -26.78 -3.42 -17.00
N LYS A 396 -27.01 -2.21 -17.49
CA LYS A 396 -27.37 -1.96 -18.91
C LYS A 396 -26.19 -2.22 -19.85
N TYR A 397 -24.97 -1.89 -19.45
CA TYR A 397 -23.80 -1.91 -20.34
C TYR A 397 -22.78 -2.99 -20.02
N ALA A 398 -22.74 -3.52 -18.80
CA ALA A 398 -21.84 -4.59 -18.42
C ALA A 398 -22.23 -5.94 -19.03
N PRO A 399 -21.28 -6.80 -19.43
CA PRO A 399 -21.55 -8.20 -19.70
C PRO A 399 -22.20 -8.89 -18.48
N LYS A 400 -23.02 -9.93 -18.75
CA LYS A 400 -23.82 -10.56 -17.69
C LYS A 400 -23.01 -11.41 -16.70
N ASP A 401 -21.85 -11.87 -17.11
CA ASP A 401 -20.90 -12.62 -16.28
C ASP A 401 -19.93 -11.72 -15.49
N VAL A 402 -19.81 -10.44 -15.85
CA VAL A 402 -19.06 -9.44 -15.06
C VAL A 402 -19.86 -9.08 -13.82
N LYS A 403 -19.27 -9.27 -12.63
CA LYS A 403 -19.95 -9.00 -11.35
C LYS A 403 -20.01 -7.51 -11.04
N LEU A 404 -21.16 -7.04 -10.59
CA LEU A 404 -21.39 -5.66 -10.15
C LEU A 404 -21.36 -5.60 -8.62
N VAL A 405 -20.43 -4.82 -8.07
CA VAL A 405 -20.09 -4.82 -6.65
C VAL A 405 -20.32 -3.43 -6.04
N TYR A 406 -20.91 -3.38 -4.86
CA TYR A 406 -20.85 -2.22 -3.98
C TYR A 406 -19.68 -2.43 -3.00
N ASN A 407 -18.69 -1.52 -2.97
CA ASN A 407 -17.48 -1.69 -2.19
C ASN A 407 -17.37 -0.64 -1.07
N ASP A 408 -17.02 -1.07 0.15
CA ASP A 408 -16.86 -0.12 1.28
C ASP A 408 -15.89 -0.66 2.35
N TYR A 409 -15.39 0.25 3.18
CA TYR A 409 -14.52 -0.07 4.32
C TYR A 409 -15.30 -0.08 5.65
N SER A 410 -14.62 -0.51 6.72
CA SER A 410 -15.20 -0.59 8.07
C SER A 410 -16.53 -1.36 8.14
N CYS A 411 -16.70 -2.34 7.26
CA CYS A 411 -17.94 -3.12 7.15
C CYS A 411 -18.30 -3.90 8.41
N ALA A 412 -17.33 -4.18 9.29
CA ALA A 412 -17.55 -4.83 10.58
C ALA A 412 -18.16 -3.91 11.65
N SER A 413 -18.16 -2.58 11.44
CA SER A 413 -18.87 -1.64 12.31
C SER A 413 -20.38 -1.85 12.19
N PRO A 414 -21.12 -2.11 13.28
CA PRO A 414 -22.55 -2.43 13.20
C PRO A 414 -23.38 -1.35 12.51
N ALA A 415 -23.10 -0.07 12.78
CA ALA A 415 -23.84 1.04 12.17
C ALA A 415 -23.58 1.12 10.67
N LYS A 416 -22.30 1.00 10.25
CA LYS A 416 -21.94 1.05 8.83
C LYS A 416 -22.40 -0.20 8.07
N ASN A 417 -22.33 -1.38 8.67
CA ASN A 417 -22.88 -2.61 8.12
C ASN A 417 -24.38 -2.48 7.82
N LYS A 418 -25.15 -1.94 8.79
CA LYS A 418 -26.59 -1.67 8.60
C LYS A 418 -26.84 -0.65 7.48
N ALA A 419 -26.01 0.40 7.38
CA ALA A 419 -26.07 1.40 6.32
C ALA A 419 -25.85 0.77 4.93
N ILE A 420 -24.84 -0.08 4.81
CA ILE A 420 -24.53 -0.81 3.57
C ILE A 420 -25.68 -1.77 3.22
N CYS A 421 -26.25 -2.47 4.19
CA CYS A 421 -27.45 -3.31 3.96
C CYS A 421 -28.62 -2.50 3.38
N LYS A 422 -28.86 -1.27 3.85
CA LYS A 422 -29.91 -0.39 3.27
C LYS A 422 -29.60 0.03 1.83
N ILE A 423 -28.33 0.27 1.51
CA ILE A 423 -27.90 0.56 0.14
C ILE A 423 -28.19 -0.65 -0.76
N ILE A 424 -27.80 -1.86 -0.32
CA ILE A 424 -28.07 -3.11 -1.05
C ILE A 424 -29.57 -3.28 -1.28
N ASP A 425 -30.41 -3.07 -0.25
CA ASP A 425 -31.87 -3.15 -0.36
C ASP A 425 -32.43 -2.17 -1.40
N ALA A 426 -31.90 -0.94 -1.43
CA ALA A 426 -32.31 0.07 -2.40
C ALA A 426 -31.95 -0.32 -3.84
N ILE A 427 -30.77 -0.90 -4.06
CA ILE A 427 -30.36 -1.39 -5.38
C ILE A 427 -31.25 -2.56 -5.81
N GLN A 428 -31.49 -3.52 -4.93
CA GLN A 428 -32.32 -4.71 -5.21
C GLN A 428 -33.80 -4.37 -5.45
N ALA A 429 -34.28 -3.27 -4.88
CA ALA A 429 -35.66 -2.79 -5.10
C ALA A 429 -35.88 -2.21 -6.51
N ALA A 430 -34.83 -1.85 -7.23
CA ALA A 430 -34.90 -1.32 -8.59
C ALA A 430 -34.88 -2.47 -9.62
N PRO A 431 -35.92 -2.65 -10.45
CA PRO A 431 -36.06 -3.85 -11.29
C PRO A 431 -35.04 -3.96 -12.42
N ASP A 432 -34.43 -2.85 -12.81
CA ASP A 432 -33.41 -2.75 -13.86
C ASP A 432 -31.98 -2.59 -13.32
N ALA A 433 -31.80 -2.56 -12.00
CA ALA A 433 -30.50 -2.64 -11.35
C ALA A 433 -30.11 -4.10 -11.04
N ARG A 434 -28.81 -4.35 -10.97
CA ARG A 434 -28.23 -5.63 -10.56
C ARG A 434 -27.08 -5.38 -9.60
N ILE A 435 -27.07 -6.11 -8.50
CA ILE A 435 -25.93 -6.20 -7.59
C ILE A 435 -25.62 -7.68 -7.36
N ASP A 436 -24.37 -8.08 -7.59
CA ASP A 436 -23.94 -9.47 -7.49
C ASP A 436 -23.22 -9.75 -6.17
N ALA A 437 -22.50 -8.75 -5.63
CA ALA A 437 -21.75 -8.90 -4.40
C ALA A 437 -21.62 -7.60 -3.61
N ALA A 438 -21.39 -7.76 -2.30
CA ALA A 438 -20.85 -6.72 -1.43
C ALA A 438 -19.33 -6.87 -1.37
N GLY A 439 -18.59 -5.83 -1.72
CA GLY A 439 -17.14 -5.71 -1.54
C GLY A 439 -16.83 -5.20 -0.14
N MET A 440 -16.03 -5.97 0.59
CA MET A 440 -15.51 -5.58 1.89
C MET A 440 -14.03 -5.27 1.75
N GLN A 441 -13.64 -3.98 1.85
CA GLN A 441 -12.25 -3.57 1.69
C GLN A 441 -11.30 -4.27 2.68
N THR A 442 -11.76 -4.51 3.88
CA THR A 442 -11.02 -5.30 4.88
C THR A 442 -9.68 -4.67 5.28
N HIS A 443 -9.62 -3.33 5.33
CA HIS A 443 -8.54 -2.61 6.00
C HIS A 443 -8.73 -2.76 7.49
N ILE A 444 -7.99 -3.67 8.11
CA ILE A 444 -8.17 -4.09 9.50
C ILE A 444 -6.95 -3.77 10.36
N GLY A 445 -7.17 -3.65 11.66
CA GLY A 445 -6.10 -3.59 12.65
C GLY A 445 -5.66 -4.98 13.11
N ILE A 446 -4.41 -5.12 13.52
CA ILE A 446 -3.83 -6.39 14.01
C ILE A 446 -4.54 -6.96 15.25
N ASN A 447 -5.41 -6.18 15.89
CA ASN A 447 -6.21 -6.57 17.05
C ASN A 447 -7.69 -6.81 16.70
N ASP A 448 -8.09 -6.64 15.45
CA ASP A 448 -9.49 -6.80 15.05
C ASP A 448 -9.88 -8.28 15.01
N SER A 449 -11.12 -8.56 15.41
CA SER A 449 -11.60 -9.93 15.57
C SER A 449 -12.23 -10.45 14.28
N ALA A 450 -11.72 -11.56 13.76
CA ALA A 450 -12.32 -12.28 12.64
C ALA A 450 -13.76 -12.71 12.91
N GLU A 451 -14.10 -13.06 14.17
CA GLU A 451 -15.48 -13.41 14.56
C GLU A 451 -16.44 -12.22 14.44
N THR A 452 -15.98 -11.02 14.82
CA THR A 452 -16.80 -9.81 14.68
C THR A 452 -16.99 -9.48 13.19
N PHE A 453 -15.96 -9.65 12.39
CA PHE A 453 -16.01 -9.46 10.94
C PHE A 453 -16.97 -10.47 10.27
N GLU A 454 -16.97 -11.72 10.71
CA GLU A 454 -17.86 -12.78 10.20
C GLU A 454 -19.34 -12.44 10.34
N LYS A 455 -19.73 -11.74 11.42
CA LYS A 455 -21.12 -11.27 11.60
C LYS A 455 -21.53 -10.32 10.47
N ALA A 456 -20.63 -9.43 10.07
CA ALA A 456 -20.87 -8.52 8.95
C ALA A 456 -20.97 -9.26 7.61
N VAL A 457 -20.11 -10.24 7.36
CA VAL A 457 -20.19 -11.14 6.19
C VAL A 457 -21.56 -11.80 6.12
N LYS A 458 -22.01 -12.42 7.22
CA LYS A 458 -23.31 -13.10 7.28
C LYS A 458 -24.49 -12.19 7.02
N ASN A 459 -24.44 -10.92 7.44
CA ASN A 459 -25.49 -9.94 7.15
C ASN A 459 -25.62 -9.66 5.66
N PHE A 460 -24.50 -9.57 4.93
CA PHE A 460 -24.53 -9.39 3.47
C PHE A 460 -24.99 -10.66 2.75
N LEU A 461 -24.52 -11.83 3.16
CA LEU A 461 -24.99 -13.10 2.61
C LEU A 461 -26.51 -13.29 2.81
N ALA A 462 -27.05 -12.83 3.94
CA ALA A 462 -28.49 -12.85 4.22
C ALA A 462 -29.31 -11.93 3.28
N LYS A 463 -28.67 -11.00 2.56
CA LYS A 463 -29.31 -10.22 1.48
C LYS A 463 -29.43 -10.98 0.16
N GLY A 464 -28.94 -12.21 0.09
CA GLY A 464 -29.00 -13.05 -1.12
C GLY A 464 -27.95 -12.71 -2.17
N ILE A 465 -26.85 -12.01 -1.79
CA ILE A 465 -25.73 -11.67 -2.65
C ILE A 465 -24.43 -12.29 -2.13
N ASN A 466 -23.42 -12.37 -2.98
CA ASN A 466 -22.11 -12.84 -2.58
C ASN A 466 -21.31 -11.74 -1.82
N VAL A 467 -20.16 -12.12 -1.30
CA VAL A 467 -19.18 -11.21 -0.69
C VAL A 467 -17.85 -11.35 -1.42
N GLN A 468 -17.16 -10.25 -1.62
CA GLN A 468 -15.79 -10.22 -2.09
C GLN A 468 -14.92 -9.48 -1.06
N ILE A 469 -13.79 -10.05 -0.68
CA ILE A 469 -12.77 -9.38 0.11
C ILE A 469 -11.87 -8.63 -0.88
N THR A 470 -11.92 -7.31 -0.87
CA THR A 470 -11.45 -6.51 -2.02
C THR A 470 -10.11 -5.84 -1.82
N GLU A 471 -9.73 -5.54 -0.56
CA GLU A 471 -8.59 -4.65 -0.28
C GLU A 471 -7.89 -5.01 1.04
N MET A 472 -7.80 -6.32 1.36
CA MET A 472 -7.30 -6.72 2.67
C MET A 472 -5.86 -6.27 2.92
N ASP A 473 -5.66 -5.58 4.01
CA ASP A 473 -4.38 -5.33 4.66
C ASP A 473 -4.55 -5.27 6.19
N VAL A 474 -3.46 -5.44 6.94
CA VAL A 474 -3.50 -5.54 8.41
C VAL A 474 -2.57 -4.51 9.04
N ALA A 475 -3.12 -3.38 9.47
CA ALA A 475 -2.35 -2.32 10.11
C ALA A 475 -1.89 -2.73 11.52
N ASN A 476 -0.61 -2.49 11.84
CA ASN A 476 -0.15 -2.56 13.23
C ASN A 476 -0.45 -1.27 14.01
N GLY A 477 -0.93 -0.22 13.35
CA GLY A 477 -1.30 1.06 13.97
C GLY A 477 -0.12 1.71 14.68
N SER A 478 -0.31 2.11 15.92
CA SER A 478 0.75 2.65 16.80
C SER A 478 1.49 1.58 17.59
N SER A 479 1.10 0.31 17.45
CA SER A 479 1.75 -0.82 18.13
C SER A 479 3.08 -1.16 17.47
N SER A 480 4.01 -1.71 18.26
CA SER A 480 5.22 -2.32 17.69
C SER A 480 4.83 -3.49 16.79
N TYR A 481 5.53 -3.63 15.67
CA TYR A 481 5.34 -4.75 14.77
C TYR A 481 5.62 -6.09 15.48
N ASN A 482 4.75 -7.05 15.27
CA ASN A 482 4.89 -8.42 15.76
C ASN A 482 4.51 -9.39 14.63
N SER A 483 5.51 -10.03 14.06
CA SER A 483 5.37 -10.92 12.90
C SER A 483 4.49 -12.15 13.17
N MET A 484 4.59 -12.71 14.38
CA MET A 484 3.78 -13.88 14.76
C MET A 484 2.32 -13.50 14.99
N LYS A 485 2.06 -12.34 15.59
CA LYS A 485 0.70 -11.85 15.74
C LYS A 485 0.06 -11.52 14.39
N LEU A 486 0.83 -10.98 13.45
CA LEU A 486 0.36 -10.77 12.07
C LEU A 486 0.04 -12.11 11.40
N LYS A 487 0.90 -13.12 11.57
CA LYS A 487 0.65 -14.49 11.11
C LYS A 487 -0.68 -15.05 11.63
N GLU A 488 -0.90 -14.95 12.94
CA GLU A 488 -2.14 -15.41 13.58
C GLU A 488 -3.36 -14.67 13.03
N CYS A 489 -3.28 -13.34 12.89
CA CYS A 489 -4.35 -12.53 12.30
C CYS A 489 -4.71 -13.00 10.88
N TYR A 490 -3.73 -13.18 9.99
CA TYR A 490 -4.00 -13.71 8.65
C TYR A 490 -4.57 -15.13 8.69
N LYS A 491 -4.05 -16.01 9.54
CA LYS A 491 -4.59 -17.36 9.71
C LYS A 491 -6.05 -17.35 10.14
N ASP A 492 -6.41 -16.55 11.14
CA ASP A 492 -7.78 -16.46 11.66
C ASP A 492 -8.76 -15.93 10.61
N TYR A 493 -8.38 -14.86 9.89
CA TYR A 493 -9.21 -14.31 8.84
C TYR A 493 -9.37 -15.28 7.66
N PHE A 494 -8.30 -15.91 7.18
CA PHE A 494 -8.42 -16.88 6.10
C PHE A 494 -9.19 -18.14 6.51
N THR A 495 -9.05 -18.60 7.75
CA THR A 495 -9.90 -19.68 8.30
C THR A 495 -11.38 -19.29 8.25
N MET A 496 -11.71 -18.05 8.64
CA MET A 496 -13.08 -17.52 8.59
C MET A 496 -13.56 -17.35 7.15
N PHE A 497 -12.73 -16.85 6.23
CA PHE A 497 -13.09 -16.72 4.82
C PHE A 497 -13.38 -18.08 4.18
N ILE A 498 -12.52 -19.08 4.39
CA ILE A 498 -12.70 -20.44 3.88
C ILE A 498 -13.99 -21.06 4.41
N ARG A 499 -14.32 -20.86 5.70
CA ARG A 499 -15.56 -21.36 6.32
C ARG A 499 -16.82 -20.75 5.66
N ASN A 500 -16.75 -19.47 5.26
CA ASN A 500 -17.86 -18.76 4.64
C ASN A 500 -17.72 -18.63 3.12
N ARG A 501 -16.90 -19.50 2.49
CA ARG A 501 -16.70 -19.49 1.04
C ARG A 501 -17.98 -19.79 0.28
N LYS A 502 -18.07 -19.30 -0.94
CA LYS A 502 -19.12 -19.66 -1.87
C LYS A 502 -19.12 -21.17 -2.14
N GLN A 503 -20.31 -21.74 -2.22
CA GLN A 503 -20.50 -23.15 -2.55
C GLN A 503 -21.54 -23.27 -3.66
N PRO A 504 -21.59 -24.39 -4.40
CA PRO A 504 -22.58 -24.58 -5.45
C PRO A 504 -24.01 -24.36 -4.93
N GLY A 505 -24.73 -23.41 -5.54
CA GLY A 505 -26.10 -23.05 -5.18
C GLY A 505 -26.24 -22.21 -3.89
N GLN A 506 -25.16 -21.77 -3.28
CA GLN A 506 -25.17 -20.94 -2.07
C GLN A 506 -24.27 -19.71 -2.24
N ASN A 507 -24.73 -18.58 -1.73
CA ASN A 507 -23.91 -17.39 -1.64
C ASN A 507 -22.82 -17.56 -0.59
N GLY A 508 -21.68 -16.91 -0.83
CA GLY A 508 -20.52 -16.95 0.05
C GLY A 508 -19.44 -15.96 -0.37
N ILE A 509 -18.27 -16.08 0.20
CA ILE A 509 -17.10 -15.32 -0.23
C ILE A 509 -16.56 -15.92 -1.53
N GLU A 510 -16.58 -15.10 -2.60
CA GLU A 510 -16.16 -15.52 -3.94
C GLU A 510 -14.64 -15.43 -4.13
N GLY A 511 -14.00 -14.43 -3.55
CA GLY A 511 -12.58 -14.19 -3.76
C GLY A 511 -11.99 -13.22 -2.76
N VAL A 512 -10.65 -13.19 -2.75
CA VAL A 512 -9.86 -12.37 -1.84
C VAL A 512 -8.80 -11.60 -2.63
N THR A 513 -8.70 -10.29 -2.39
CA THR A 513 -7.65 -9.41 -2.91
C THR A 513 -6.95 -8.71 -1.75
N LEU A 514 -5.64 -8.74 -1.73
CA LEU A 514 -4.82 -7.98 -0.79
C LEU A 514 -4.51 -6.59 -1.37
N TRP A 515 -4.51 -5.54 -0.52
CA TRP A 515 -4.28 -4.17 -0.97
C TRP A 515 -2.79 -3.83 -0.98
N GLY A 516 -2.10 -4.45 -1.91
CA GLY A 516 -0.67 -4.33 -2.15
C GLY A 516 0.01 -5.68 -2.21
N VAL A 517 1.26 -5.70 -2.68
CA VAL A 517 2.05 -6.92 -2.82
C VAL A 517 3.07 -7.04 -1.69
N ARG A 518 3.82 -5.97 -1.42
CA ARG A 518 4.88 -5.95 -0.40
C ARG A 518 4.78 -4.72 0.51
N ASP A 519 5.29 -4.85 1.72
CA ASP A 519 5.17 -3.85 2.78
C ASP A 519 5.69 -2.46 2.40
N GLU A 520 6.74 -2.39 1.58
CA GLU A 520 7.37 -1.12 1.19
C GLU A 520 6.45 -0.24 0.32
N TRP A 521 5.42 -0.82 -0.29
CA TRP A 521 4.45 -0.11 -1.13
C TRP A 521 3.09 0.08 -0.46
N THR A 522 2.98 -0.12 0.86
CA THR A 522 1.71 0.07 1.53
C THR A 522 1.32 1.55 1.66
N TRP A 523 0.10 1.89 1.32
CA TRP A 523 -0.50 3.20 1.52
C TRP A 523 -0.66 3.57 3.00
N LEU A 524 -0.71 2.58 3.88
CA LEU A 524 -0.91 2.76 5.33
C LEU A 524 0.19 3.59 6.00
N ASN A 525 1.39 3.62 5.45
CA ASN A 525 2.47 4.50 5.95
C ASN A 525 2.11 5.98 5.85
N GLY A 526 1.32 6.37 4.86
CA GLY A 526 0.77 7.72 4.74
C GLY A 526 -0.31 8.04 5.77
N MET A 527 -1.08 7.03 6.19
CA MET A 527 -2.17 7.17 7.17
C MET A 527 -1.67 7.18 8.61
N HIS A 528 -0.68 6.35 8.96
CA HIS A 528 -0.15 6.19 10.31
C HIS A 528 1.17 6.94 10.49
N LYS A 529 1.13 8.26 10.39
CA LYS A 529 2.33 9.11 10.49
C LYS A 529 3.16 8.82 11.74
N GLY A 530 4.44 8.53 11.54
CA GLY A 530 5.38 8.21 12.63
C GLY A 530 5.42 6.74 13.05
N HIS A 531 4.62 5.87 12.42
CA HIS A 531 4.60 4.44 12.70
C HIS A 531 4.61 3.66 11.40
N THR A 532 5.75 3.06 11.04
CA THR A 532 5.86 2.23 9.85
C THR A 532 4.95 1.01 9.96
N GLN A 533 4.20 0.76 8.90
CA GLN A 533 3.24 -0.34 8.81
C GLN A 533 3.83 -1.49 8.01
N TYR A 534 3.45 -2.70 8.37
CA TYR A 534 3.95 -3.93 7.78
C TYR A 534 2.82 -4.91 7.51
N PRO A 535 1.84 -4.51 6.68
CA PRO A 535 0.51 -5.13 6.65
C PRO A 535 0.40 -6.36 5.77
N LEU A 536 1.38 -6.64 4.90
CA LEU A 536 1.23 -7.58 3.79
C LEU A 536 1.97 -8.90 4.02
N LEU A 537 1.90 -9.80 3.05
CA LEU A 537 2.46 -11.16 3.13
C LEU A 537 3.92 -11.24 2.68
N PHE A 538 4.36 -10.26 1.89
CA PHE A 538 5.71 -10.20 1.33
C PHE A 538 6.41 -8.91 1.72
N ARG A 539 7.74 -8.93 1.62
CA ARG A 539 8.59 -7.78 1.90
C ARG A 539 9.83 -7.76 1.01
N GLY A 540 10.42 -6.58 0.88
CA GLY A 540 11.68 -6.35 0.20
C GLY A 540 11.65 -6.51 -1.30
N SER A 541 12.75 -6.09 -1.94
CA SER A 541 12.90 -6.17 -3.39
C SER A 541 12.92 -7.60 -3.94
N ASN A 542 13.15 -8.59 -3.09
CA ASN A 542 13.14 -10.01 -3.45
C ASN A 542 11.79 -10.70 -3.17
N TYR A 543 10.79 -9.97 -2.69
CA TYR A 543 9.46 -10.53 -2.36
C TYR A 543 9.55 -11.73 -1.39
N GLU A 544 10.28 -11.53 -0.30
CA GLU A 544 10.44 -12.53 0.75
C GLU A 544 9.09 -12.85 1.42
N CYS A 545 8.81 -14.13 1.60
CA CYS A 545 7.63 -14.60 2.33
C CYS A 545 7.76 -14.32 3.82
N LYS A 546 6.83 -13.55 4.37
CA LYS A 546 6.73 -13.27 5.81
C LYS A 546 6.04 -14.42 6.55
N PRO A 547 6.13 -14.49 7.90
CA PRO A 547 5.33 -15.43 8.70
C PRO A 547 3.82 -15.37 8.37
N ALA A 548 3.29 -14.19 8.04
CA ALA A 548 1.90 -13.99 7.62
C ALA A 548 1.49 -14.81 6.38
N PHE A 549 2.40 -14.96 5.41
CA PHE A 549 2.20 -15.83 4.24
C PHE A 549 1.93 -17.28 4.66
N TYR A 550 2.74 -17.79 5.60
CA TYR A 550 2.56 -19.15 6.11
C TYR A 550 1.29 -19.29 6.96
N GLY A 551 0.82 -18.21 7.60
CA GLY A 551 -0.47 -18.18 8.27
C GLY A 551 -1.64 -18.49 7.33
N VAL A 552 -1.61 -17.93 6.11
CA VAL A 552 -2.60 -18.25 5.07
C VAL A 552 -2.52 -19.73 4.66
N LEU A 553 -1.31 -20.25 4.41
CA LEU A 553 -1.14 -21.67 4.05
C LEU A 553 -1.57 -22.62 5.16
N GLU A 554 -1.35 -22.26 6.44
CA GLU A 554 -1.82 -23.04 7.58
C GLU A 554 -3.36 -23.07 7.66
N ALA A 555 -4.05 -21.97 7.39
CA ALA A 555 -5.51 -21.96 7.31
C ALA A 555 -6.04 -22.91 6.23
N VAL A 556 -5.37 -22.97 5.08
CA VAL A 556 -5.69 -23.92 4.00
C VAL A 556 -5.43 -25.36 4.44
N ALA A 557 -4.28 -25.65 5.07
CA ALA A 557 -3.94 -26.97 5.53
C ALA A 557 -4.94 -27.49 6.59
N ASP A 558 -5.33 -26.64 7.53
CA ASP A 558 -6.32 -26.96 8.57
C ASP A 558 -7.69 -27.28 7.93
N ALA A 559 -8.11 -26.51 6.91
CA ALA A 559 -9.35 -26.75 6.19
C ALA A 559 -9.32 -28.06 5.38
N ASN A 560 -8.21 -28.36 4.69
CA ASN A 560 -8.02 -29.63 3.98
C ASN A 560 -8.09 -30.82 4.92
N ALA A 561 -7.46 -30.73 6.09
CA ALA A 561 -7.51 -31.79 7.11
C ALA A 561 -8.91 -32.00 7.69
N ALA A 562 -9.71 -30.93 7.80
CA ALA A 562 -11.11 -31.04 8.24
C ALA A 562 -12.02 -31.68 7.17
N ASN A 563 -11.79 -31.40 5.88
CA ASN A 563 -12.55 -31.97 4.76
C ASN A 563 -12.20 -33.46 4.49
N ALA A 564 -11.04 -33.92 4.95
CA ALA A 564 -10.59 -35.32 4.77
C ALA A 564 -11.14 -36.28 5.85
N LYS A 565 -11.76 -35.75 6.90
CA LYS A 565 -12.43 -36.51 7.98
C LYS A 565 -13.92 -36.68 7.71
#